data_2022f287472514272a2223d87d4cc170
#
_entry.id   2022f287472514272a2223d87d4cc170
#
_cell.length_a   1.000
_cell.length_b   1.000
_cell.length_c   1.000
_cell.angle_alpha   90.00
_cell.angle_beta   90.00
_cell.angle_gamma   90.00
#
_symmetry.space_group_name_H-M   'P 1'
#
loop_
_entity.id
_entity.type
_entity.pdbx_description
1 polymer ?
#
loop_
_entity_poly.entity_id
_entity_poly.type
_entity_poly.pdbx_seq_one_letter_code
_entity_poly.pdbx_strand_id
1 'polypeptide(L)'
;MALLVKDRVQESSTTTGTGTFTLDGAVSGFQTFSSAIGNGNTTYYAIVGGSEWEVGLGTVAAGTLARTTVIASSTGSAVSFSSGTKNVFCTYPADRAVAQDSTLTAYAPQLAASNGLVMNNMTITANTTIPTGYSASSIGAVIIASGVTVTVPSGSRWVIL
;
A
#
# COMPACT_ATOMS: atom_id res chain seq x y z
N MET A 1 3.68 11.63 14.23
CA MET A 1 2.64 10.91 13.46
C MET A 1 3.34 10.18 12.33
N ALA A 2 3.31 8.85 12.33
CA ALA A 2 3.88 8.00 11.28
C ALA A 2 2.76 7.25 10.55
N LEU A 3 2.95 6.96 9.25
CA LEU A 3 2.09 6.03 8.51
C LEU A 3 2.61 4.62 8.74
N LEU A 4 1.83 3.77 9.34
CA LEU A 4 2.16 2.39 9.65
C LEU A 4 1.10 1.45 9.08
N VAL A 5 1.55 0.36 8.46
CA VAL A 5 0.70 -0.75 8.03
C VAL A 5 1.19 -2.00 8.75
N LYS A 6 0.28 -2.74 9.35
CA LYS A 6 0.58 -3.92 10.17
C LYS A 6 -0.35 -5.07 9.83
N ASP A 7 0.16 -6.27 9.98
CA ASP A 7 -0.60 -7.49 9.72
C ASP A 7 -1.52 -7.84 10.89
N ARG A 8 -2.64 -8.49 10.58
CA ARG A 8 -3.59 -9.02 11.56
C ARG A 8 -4.11 -7.98 12.54
N VAL A 9 -4.47 -6.81 12.02
CA VAL A 9 -5.15 -5.75 12.77
C VAL A 9 -6.59 -5.69 12.31
N GLN A 10 -7.51 -6.05 13.20
CA GLN A 10 -8.95 -6.01 12.95
C GLN A 10 -9.72 -5.86 14.25
N GLU A 11 -10.64 -4.93 14.27
CA GLU A 11 -11.59 -4.72 15.36
C GLU A 11 -13.01 -4.65 14.79
N SER A 12 -14.01 -4.90 15.64
CA SER A 12 -15.40 -4.62 15.31
C SER A 12 -15.77 -3.18 15.66
N SER A 13 -16.87 -2.71 15.09
CA SER A 13 -17.47 -1.41 15.42
C SER A 13 -18.97 -1.42 15.14
N THR A 14 -19.74 -0.78 16.00
CA THR A 14 -21.17 -0.52 15.79
C THR A 14 -21.47 0.93 15.42
N THR A 15 -20.44 1.78 15.29
CA THR A 15 -20.56 3.20 14.94
C THR A 15 -21.32 3.41 13.63
N THR A 16 -22.19 4.39 13.61
CA THR A 16 -23.00 4.81 12.44
C THR A 16 -22.58 6.19 11.95
N GLY A 17 -23.03 6.55 10.74
CA GLY A 17 -22.80 7.87 10.17
C GLY A 17 -21.40 8.03 9.57
N THR A 18 -20.99 9.30 9.39
CA THR A 18 -19.73 9.68 8.69
C THR A 18 -18.58 9.99 9.64
N GLY A 19 -18.79 9.93 10.95
CA GLY A 19 -17.83 10.36 11.97
C GLY A 19 -16.68 9.38 12.23
N THR A 20 -15.93 9.68 13.30
CA THR A 20 -14.90 8.80 13.86
C THR A 20 -15.53 7.50 14.37
N PHE A 21 -14.89 6.38 14.07
CA PHE A 21 -15.33 5.08 14.53
C PHE A 21 -14.83 4.78 15.95
N THR A 22 -15.73 4.39 16.82
CA THR A 22 -15.39 3.72 18.08
C THR A 22 -15.11 2.26 17.77
N LEU A 23 -14.00 1.72 18.27
CA LEU A 23 -13.57 0.36 18.05
C LEU A 23 -13.92 -0.48 19.28
N ASP A 24 -14.62 -1.60 19.10
CA ASP A 24 -15.19 -2.42 20.16
C ASP A 24 -14.22 -3.54 20.62
N GLY A 25 -12.98 -3.55 20.12
CA GLY A 25 -11.94 -4.52 20.46
C GLY A 25 -11.61 -5.48 19.33
N ALA A 26 -10.47 -6.16 19.50
CA ALA A 26 -9.91 -7.05 18.48
C ALA A 26 -10.80 -8.27 18.24
N VAL A 27 -10.96 -8.64 16.99
CA VAL A 27 -11.54 -9.92 16.60
C VAL A 27 -10.56 -11.05 16.98
N SER A 28 -11.07 -12.23 17.32
CA SER A 28 -10.24 -13.36 17.72
C SER A 28 -9.13 -13.65 16.73
N GLY A 29 -7.90 -13.74 17.22
CA GLY A 29 -6.68 -13.94 16.41
C GLY A 29 -6.16 -12.69 15.71
N PHE A 30 -6.71 -11.51 16.01
CA PHE A 30 -6.22 -10.22 15.51
C PHE A 30 -5.72 -9.32 16.65
N GLN A 31 -5.08 -8.22 16.28
CA GLN A 31 -4.61 -7.17 17.19
C GLN A 31 -5.54 -5.95 17.11
N THR A 32 -5.56 -5.14 18.16
CA THR A 32 -6.22 -3.83 18.13
C THR A 32 -5.38 -2.83 17.33
N PHE A 33 -6.03 -1.81 16.76
CA PHE A 33 -5.34 -0.68 16.14
C PHE A 33 -4.42 0.04 17.13
N SER A 34 -4.87 0.24 18.36
CA SER A 34 -4.06 0.90 19.39
C SER A 34 -2.79 0.13 19.73
N SER A 35 -2.84 -1.21 19.75
CA SER A 35 -1.67 -2.06 20.04
C SER A 35 -0.69 -2.14 18.87
N ALA A 36 -1.19 -2.32 17.65
CA ALA A 36 -0.36 -2.60 16.48
C ALA A 36 0.17 -1.33 15.80
N ILE A 37 -0.66 -0.29 15.71
CA ILE A 37 -0.36 0.98 15.02
C ILE A 37 0.12 2.02 16.04
N GLY A 38 -0.48 2.02 17.23
CA GLY A 38 -0.22 3.02 18.28
C GLY A 38 -0.98 4.31 18.09
N ASN A 39 -1.34 4.92 19.23
CA ASN A 39 -2.10 6.17 19.24
C ASN A 39 -1.31 7.33 18.62
N GLY A 40 -2.00 8.19 17.89
CA GLY A 40 -1.44 9.35 17.20
C GLY A 40 -0.79 9.03 15.85
N ASN A 41 -0.70 7.76 15.47
CA ASN A 41 -0.20 7.36 14.15
C ASN A 41 -1.35 7.19 13.15
N THR A 42 -1.01 7.21 11.87
CA THR A 42 -1.94 6.97 10.78
C THR A 42 -1.76 5.55 10.21
N THR A 43 -2.83 5.01 9.66
CA THR A 43 -2.83 3.75 8.94
C THR A 43 -3.85 3.77 7.82
N TYR A 44 -3.67 2.92 6.82
CA TYR A 44 -4.74 2.61 5.89
C TYR A 44 -5.72 1.64 6.56
N TYR A 45 -7.01 1.88 6.32
CA TYR A 45 -8.08 1.05 6.84
C TYR A 45 -9.04 0.63 5.74
N ALA A 46 -9.76 -0.45 5.98
CA ALA A 46 -11.01 -0.76 5.33
C ALA A 46 -12.09 -0.99 6.38
N ILE A 47 -13.29 -0.50 6.11
CA ILE A 47 -14.50 -0.70 6.91
C ILE A 47 -15.52 -1.39 6.02
N VAL A 48 -16.12 -2.47 6.51
CA VAL A 48 -17.17 -3.22 5.78
C VAL A 48 -18.34 -3.52 6.70
N GLY A 49 -19.54 -3.16 6.27
CA GLY A 49 -20.80 -3.47 6.96
C GLY A 49 -21.92 -3.74 5.94
N GLY A 50 -22.32 -4.99 5.79
CA GLY A 50 -23.29 -5.36 4.75
C GLY A 50 -22.79 -5.03 3.34
N SER A 51 -23.54 -4.21 2.60
CA SER A 51 -23.14 -3.69 1.28
C SER A 51 -22.34 -2.39 1.33
N GLU A 52 -22.23 -1.78 2.51
CA GLU A 52 -21.50 -0.53 2.72
C GLU A 52 -20.02 -0.84 2.98
N TRP A 53 -19.13 -0.13 2.28
CA TRP A 53 -17.70 -0.28 2.50
C TRP A 53 -16.96 1.03 2.22
N GLU A 54 -15.82 1.19 2.89
CA GLU A 54 -14.94 2.33 2.71
C GLU A 54 -13.49 1.92 2.94
N VAL A 55 -12.59 2.42 2.11
CA VAL A 55 -11.14 2.30 2.24
C VAL A 55 -10.56 3.70 2.34
N GLY A 56 -9.67 3.92 3.31
CA GLY A 56 -9.12 5.24 3.54
C GLY A 56 -7.83 5.27 4.34
N LEU A 57 -7.39 6.49 4.63
CA LEU A 57 -6.34 6.81 5.59
C LEU A 57 -7.02 7.30 6.87
N GLY A 58 -6.67 6.72 8.01
CA GLY A 58 -7.22 7.10 9.30
C GLY A 58 -6.15 7.35 10.35
N THR A 59 -6.52 8.11 11.38
CA THR A 59 -5.67 8.35 12.56
C THR A 59 -6.20 7.52 13.72
N VAL A 60 -5.30 6.75 14.34
CA VAL A 60 -5.60 5.89 15.48
C VAL A 60 -5.50 6.69 16.77
N ALA A 61 -6.50 6.58 17.62
CA ALA A 61 -6.46 7.04 18.99
C ALA A 61 -6.96 5.93 19.93
N ALA A 62 -6.94 6.14 21.23
CA ALA A 62 -7.35 5.12 22.20
C ALA A 62 -8.79 4.63 21.94
N GLY A 63 -8.93 3.44 21.37
CA GLY A 63 -10.22 2.83 21.04
C GLY A 63 -11.00 3.52 19.92
N THR A 64 -10.37 4.36 19.11
CA THR A 64 -11.03 5.04 17.99
C THR A 64 -10.17 5.10 16.72
N LEU A 65 -10.85 5.22 15.58
CA LEU A 65 -10.25 5.46 14.27
C LEU A 65 -10.94 6.65 13.60
N ALA A 66 -10.22 7.76 13.48
CA ALA A 66 -10.70 8.91 12.72
C ALA A 66 -10.49 8.66 11.22
N ARG A 67 -11.53 8.83 10.42
CA ARG A 67 -11.51 8.66 8.95
C ARG A 67 -11.01 9.94 8.28
N THR A 68 -9.68 10.07 8.19
CA THR A 68 -9.03 11.33 7.78
C THR A 68 -9.17 11.61 6.29
N THR A 69 -9.04 10.59 5.46
CA THR A 69 -9.16 10.69 4.00
C THR A 69 -9.77 9.43 3.43
N VAL A 70 -10.86 9.56 2.70
CA VAL A 70 -11.47 8.44 1.95
C VAL A 70 -10.75 8.29 0.62
N ILE A 71 -10.31 7.08 0.31
CA ILE A 71 -9.65 6.73 -0.96
C ILE A 71 -10.67 6.12 -1.92
N ALA A 72 -11.46 5.16 -1.45
CA ALA A 72 -12.51 4.52 -2.22
C ALA A 72 -13.66 4.11 -1.30
N SER A 73 -14.88 4.09 -1.82
CA SER A 73 -16.04 3.68 -1.03
C SER A 73 -17.20 3.23 -1.91
N SER A 74 -18.21 2.59 -1.31
CA SER A 74 -19.45 2.18 -1.96
C SER A 74 -20.31 3.36 -2.48
N THR A 75 -20.03 4.58 -2.02
CA THR A 75 -20.79 5.79 -2.41
C THR A 75 -19.95 6.83 -3.16
N GLY A 76 -18.64 6.58 -3.36
CA GLY A 76 -17.69 7.53 -3.95
C GLY A 76 -17.30 8.68 -3.02
N SER A 77 -17.79 8.70 -1.78
CA SER A 77 -17.49 9.69 -0.74
C SER A 77 -17.49 9.04 0.65
N ALA A 78 -17.37 9.81 1.73
CA ALA A 78 -17.45 9.28 3.08
C ALA A 78 -18.80 8.59 3.32
N VAL A 79 -18.76 7.31 3.63
CA VAL A 79 -19.97 6.50 3.83
C VAL A 79 -20.64 6.87 5.14
N SER A 80 -21.95 7.13 5.06
CA SER A 80 -22.80 7.23 6.24
C SER A 80 -23.27 5.82 6.62
N PHE A 81 -22.44 5.12 7.39
CA PHE A 81 -22.70 3.74 7.75
C PHE A 81 -24.00 3.58 8.55
N SER A 82 -24.77 2.57 8.16
CA SER A 82 -26.02 2.17 8.82
C SER A 82 -25.75 1.45 10.15
N SER A 83 -26.82 1.16 10.91
CA SER A 83 -26.74 0.34 12.12
C SER A 83 -26.28 -1.10 11.80
N GLY A 84 -25.71 -1.77 12.79
CA GLY A 84 -25.16 -3.11 12.68
C GLY A 84 -23.63 -3.14 12.89
N THR A 85 -23.09 -4.33 13.03
CA THR A 85 -21.65 -4.54 13.23
C THR A 85 -20.89 -4.36 11.91
N LYS A 86 -19.78 -3.61 11.97
CA LYS A 86 -18.81 -3.46 10.88
C LYS A 86 -17.50 -4.14 11.27
N ASN A 87 -16.82 -4.66 10.28
CA ASN A 87 -15.43 -5.07 10.41
C ASN A 87 -14.53 -3.89 9.99
N VAL A 88 -13.61 -3.53 10.85
CA VAL A 88 -12.62 -2.47 10.62
C VAL A 88 -11.24 -3.11 10.66
N PHE A 89 -10.48 -3.03 9.57
CA PHE A 89 -9.18 -3.70 9.50
C PHE A 89 -8.12 -2.86 8.78
N CYS A 90 -6.86 -3.08 9.16
CA CYS A 90 -5.72 -2.49 8.47
C CYS A 90 -5.55 -3.17 7.11
N THR A 91 -5.34 -2.37 6.07
CA THR A 91 -5.13 -2.86 4.68
C THR A 91 -4.13 -1.96 3.97
N TYR A 92 -3.61 -2.41 2.84
CA TYR A 92 -2.85 -1.55 1.93
C TYR A 92 -3.70 -1.33 0.66
N PRO A 93 -4.19 -0.11 0.42
CA PRO A 93 -5.10 0.15 -0.69
C PRO A 93 -4.45 -0.13 -2.05
N ALA A 94 -5.20 -0.73 -2.97
CA ALA A 94 -4.73 -1.01 -4.32
C ALA A 94 -4.23 0.25 -5.05
N ASP A 95 -4.88 1.38 -4.81
CA ASP A 95 -4.54 2.70 -5.34
C ASP A 95 -3.16 3.22 -4.88
N ARG A 96 -2.60 2.63 -3.82
CA ARG A 96 -1.31 2.97 -3.23
C ARG A 96 -0.26 1.88 -3.43
N ALA A 97 -0.70 0.72 -3.90
CA ALA A 97 0.17 -0.43 -4.08
C ALA A 97 1.00 -0.29 -5.36
N VAL A 98 2.26 -0.73 -5.27
CA VAL A 98 3.00 -1.09 -6.47
C VAL A 98 2.49 -2.46 -6.89
N ALA A 99 1.78 -2.51 -8.00
CA ALA A 99 1.26 -3.75 -8.56
C ALA A 99 2.17 -4.24 -9.69
N GLN A 100 2.34 -5.55 -9.78
CA GLN A 100 3.04 -6.20 -10.87
C GLN A 100 2.00 -6.84 -11.80
N ASP A 101 2.10 -6.57 -13.09
CA ASP A 101 1.24 -7.20 -14.08
C ASP A 101 1.74 -8.59 -14.49
N SER A 102 1.02 -9.26 -15.39
CA SER A 102 1.39 -10.58 -15.91
C SER A 102 2.69 -10.59 -16.73
N THR A 103 3.21 -9.43 -17.12
CA THR A 103 4.48 -9.26 -17.84
C THR A 103 5.65 -8.93 -16.91
N LEU A 104 5.45 -9.01 -15.60
CA LEU A 104 6.41 -8.66 -14.54
C LEU A 104 6.79 -7.17 -14.51
N THR A 105 5.98 -6.30 -15.12
CA THR A 105 6.16 -4.86 -15.02
C THR A 105 5.52 -4.34 -13.74
N ALA A 106 6.30 -3.65 -12.91
CA ALA A 106 5.79 -3.01 -11.70
C ALA A 106 5.23 -1.63 -12.02
N TYR A 107 3.94 -1.43 -11.71
CA TYR A 107 3.29 -0.14 -11.82
C TYR A 107 3.16 0.51 -10.44
N ALA A 108 3.58 1.76 -10.35
CA ALA A 108 3.35 2.59 -9.17
C ALA A 108 2.77 3.93 -9.62
N PRO A 109 1.79 4.50 -8.90
CA PRO A 109 1.28 5.84 -9.20
C PRO A 109 2.38 6.90 -9.15
N GLN A 110 3.36 6.68 -8.28
CA GLN A 110 4.57 7.48 -8.16
C GLN A 110 5.69 6.63 -7.59
N LEU A 111 6.81 6.52 -8.29
CA LEU A 111 8.03 5.92 -7.76
C LEU A 111 8.94 7.07 -7.27
N ALA A 112 8.97 7.29 -5.96
CA ALA A 112 9.87 8.24 -5.32
C ALA A 112 10.81 7.48 -4.39
N ALA A 113 12.13 7.68 -4.56
CA ALA A 113 13.10 7.16 -3.62
C ALA A 113 13.16 8.03 -2.36
N SER A 114 13.40 7.43 -1.20
CA SER A 114 13.61 8.16 0.05
C SER A 114 14.84 9.07 -0.05
N ASN A 115 14.75 10.27 0.49
CA ASN A 115 15.83 11.29 0.48
C ASN A 115 16.35 11.68 -0.93
N GLY A 116 15.51 11.54 -1.96
CA GLY A 116 15.90 11.92 -3.33
C GLY A 116 16.92 10.99 -4.00
N LEU A 117 17.19 9.82 -3.43
CA LEU A 117 18.13 8.85 -3.99
C LEU A 117 17.38 7.73 -4.71
N VAL A 118 17.72 7.48 -5.97
CA VAL A 118 17.36 6.26 -6.70
C VAL A 118 18.53 5.29 -6.59
N MET A 119 18.27 4.10 -6.07
CA MET A 119 19.31 3.08 -5.87
C MET A 119 19.06 1.90 -6.81
N ASN A 120 20.12 1.36 -7.40
CA ASN A 120 20.11 0.10 -8.12
C ASN A 120 21.23 -0.80 -7.60
N ASN A 121 21.07 -2.11 -7.78
CA ASN A 121 22.14 -3.04 -7.47
C ASN A 121 23.32 -2.82 -8.44
N MET A 122 24.54 -2.84 -7.92
CA MET A 122 25.74 -2.76 -8.74
C MET A 122 25.98 -4.02 -9.58
N THR A 123 25.46 -5.18 -9.13
CA THR A 123 25.65 -6.46 -9.83
C THR A 123 24.31 -7.02 -10.27
N ILE A 124 24.19 -7.31 -11.56
CA ILE A 124 23.06 -8.03 -12.14
C ILE A 124 23.36 -9.53 -12.03
N THR A 125 22.53 -10.24 -11.26
CA THR A 125 22.73 -11.66 -10.92
C THR A 125 21.75 -12.60 -11.59
N ALA A 126 20.80 -12.11 -12.39
CA ALA A 126 19.82 -12.89 -13.11
C ALA A 126 19.68 -12.39 -14.56
N ASN A 127 19.34 -13.32 -15.46
CA ASN A 127 19.06 -12.98 -16.85
C ASN A 127 17.89 -11.96 -16.89
N THR A 128 18.08 -10.88 -17.63
CA THR A 128 17.11 -9.78 -17.71
C THR A 128 16.96 -9.35 -19.16
N THR A 129 15.72 -9.15 -19.60
CA THR A 129 15.42 -8.57 -20.91
C THR A 129 14.70 -7.25 -20.74
N ILE A 130 15.21 -6.19 -21.34
CA ILE A 130 14.48 -4.91 -21.42
C ILE A 130 13.33 -5.14 -22.41
N PRO A 131 12.06 -4.89 -22.04
CA PRO A 131 10.94 -5.08 -22.97
C PRO A 131 11.10 -4.20 -24.21
N THR A 132 10.67 -4.70 -25.38
CA THR A 132 10.72 -3.95 -26.63
C THR A 132 9.98 -2.60 -26.50
N GLY A 133 10.63 -1.52 -26.93
CA GLY A 133 10.08 -0.17 -26.83
C GLY A 133 10.32 0.53 -25.49
N TYR A 134 10.98 -0.12 -24.53
CA TYR A 134 11.34 0.50 -23.24
C TYR A 134 12.80 0.94 -23.19
N SER A 135 13.05 1.94 -22.35
CA SER A 135 14.41 2.35 -21.99
C SER A 135 14.65 2.05 -20.52
N ALA A 136 15.81 1.47 -20.20
CA ALA A 136 16.27 1.26 -18.84
C ALA A 136 17.41 2.21 -18.50
N SER A 137 17.58 2.53 -17.23
CA SER A 137 18.73 3.28 -16.72
C SER A 137 19.33 2.62 -15.50
N SER A 138 20.64 2.69 -15.37
CA SER A 138 21.40 2.29 -14.19
C SER A 138 22.38 3.39 -13.81
N ILE A 139 22.66 3.51 -12.51
CA ILE A 139 23.58 4.53 -11.99
C ILE A 139 24.86 3.84 -11.51
N GLY A 140 26.01 4.37 -11.95
CA GLY A 140 27.32 3.91 -11.55
C GLY A 140 27.83 2.68 -12.31
N ALA A 141 28.89 2.07 -11.82
CA ALA A 141 29.47 0.87 -12.43
C ALA A 141 28.51 -0.31 -12.31
N VAL A 142 28.13 -0.91 -13.44
CA VAL A 142 27.26 -2.09 -13.47
C VAL A 142 28.10 -3.32 -13.82
N ILE A 143 28.01 -4.34 -12.99
CA ILE A 143 28.69 -5.63 -13.17
C ILE A 143 27.63 -6.66 -13.59
N ILE A 144 27.86 -7.38 -14.67
CA ILE A 144 27.05 -8.54 -15.04
C ILE A 144 27.75 -9.77 -14.49
N ALA A 145 27.06 -10.55 -13.65
CA ALA A 145 27.64 -11.76 -13.07
C ALA A 145 27.98 -12.79 -14.16
N SER A 146 28.95 -13.66 -13.89
CA SER A 146 29.32 -14.72 -14.81
C SER A 146 28.12 -15.61 -15.17
N GLY A 147 27.91 -15.87 -16.47
CA GLY A 147 26.77 -16.67 -16.97
C GLY A 147 25.43 -15.93 -17.04
N VAL A 148 25.39 -14.64 -16.70
CA VAL A 148 24.18 -13.81 -16.78
C VAL A 148 24.17 -13.01 -18.08
N THR A 149 23.00 -12.85 -18.68
CA THR A 149 22.78 -12.09 -19.91
C THR A 149 21.77 -10.95 -19.66
N VAL A 150 22.13 -9.76 -20.13
CA VAL A 150 21.20 -8.63 -20.26
C VAL A 150 20.89 -8.45 -21.73
N THR A 151 19.63 -8.63 -22.12
CA THR A 151 19.17 -8.48 -23.51
C THR A 151 18.55 -7.10 -23.70
N VAL A 152 19.05 -6.35 -24.69
CA VAL A 152 18.48 -5.07 -25.14
C VAL A 152 17.94 -5.26 -26.55
N PRO A 153 16.63 -5.45 -26.74
CA PRO A 153 16.03 -5.63 -28.05
C PRO A 153 16.15 -4.42 -28.95
N SER A 154 15.96 -4.60 -30.26
CA SER A 154 15.89 -3.51 -31.21
C SER A 154 14.79 -2.51 -30.83
N GLY A 155 15.10 -1.20 -30.83
CA GLY A 155 14.20 -0.14 -30.40
C GLY A 155 14.18 0.10 -28.87
N SER A 156 14.88 -0.70 -28.08
CA SER A 156 15.08 -0.49 -26.65
C SER A 156 16.46 0.12 -26.36
N ARG A 157 16.63 0.69 -25.17
CA ARG A 157 17.89 1.31 -24.75
C ARG A 157 18.20 0.94 -23.29
N TRP A 158 19.49 0.84 -22.99
CA TRP A 158 19.99 0.81 -21.63
C TRP A 158 21.05 1.89 -21.49
N VAL A 159 20.82 2.83 -20.58
CA VAL A 159 21.70 3.97 -20.31
C VAL A 159 22.33 3.74 -18.92
N ILE A 160 23.65 3.79 -18.85
CA ILE A 160 24.42 3.75 -17.60
C ILE A 160 24.95 5.18 -17.37
N LEU A 161 24.57 5.78 -16.24
CA LEU A 161 24.85 7.16 -15.85
C LEU A 161 26.01 7.21 -14.82
#